data_c18dbbe9a659f1d51dd940f13522b4f1
#
_entry.id   c18dbbe9a659f1d51dd940f13522b4f1
#
_cell.length_a   1.000
_cell.length_b   1.000
_cell.length_c   1.000
_cell.angle_alpha   90.00
_cell.angle_beta   90.00
_cell.angle_gamma   90.00
#
_symmetry.space_group_name_H-M   'P 1'
#
loop_
_entity.id
_entity.type
_entity.pdbx_description
1 polymer ?
#
loop_
_entity_poly.entity_id
_entity_poly.type
_entity_poly.pdbx_seq_one_letter_code
_entity_poly.pdbx_strand_id
1 'polypeptide(L)'
;MQSQIDDQKEFKGVKNVIPMDNRTEQQIEQHDVKVEKSGIISKEQAEIIVLENADMEAKDISRLKTKIENYYGKDIYDIEFYADNKEYNYNVDMYGGEILAMDYEIDKKYYAKLSGKPVDEAGAIELVKAQIPNCTAGDIKLKLEHDDDYLQYEGRAQVNGVLYEFTIDKNTGTFVEWKWKNHK
;
A
#
# COMPACT_ATOMS: atom_id res chain seq x y z
N MET A 1 -28.11 31.40 -13.07
CA MET A 1 -27.96 30.56 -11.89
C MET A 1 -27.56 29.17 -12.37
N GLN A 2 -26.31 28.86 -12.33
CA GLN A 2 -25.78 27.57 -12.77
C GLN A 2 -24.94 27.03 -11.63
N SER A 3 -25.47 26.00 -10.99
CA SER A 3 -24.82 25.28 -9.90
C SER A 3 -23.65 24.49 -10.48
N GLN A 4 -22.45 24.86 -10.10
CA GLN A 4 -21.27 24.04 -10.28
C GLN A 4 -21.38 22.84 -9.33
N ILE A 5 -21.46 21.67 -9.89
CA ILE A 5 -21.31 20.40 -9.17
C ILE A 5 -19.81 20.20 -9.02
N ASP A 6 -19.35 20.38 -7.80
CA ASP A 6 -17.97 20.14 -7.38
C ASP A 6 -17.79 18.62 -7.24
N ASP A 7 -17.33 17.99 -8.30
CA ASP A 7 -16.97 16.57 -8.30
C ASP A 7 -15.54 16.42 -7.73
N GLN A 8 -15.38 16.76 -6.47
CA GLN A 8 -14.22 16.34 -5.70
C GLN A 8 -14.41 14.86 -5.34
N LYS A 9 -14.05 13.97 -6.26
CA LYS A 9 -13.71 12.60 -5.90
C LYS A 9 -12.47 12.68 -5.01
N GLU A 10 -12.70 12.68 -3.69
CA GLU A 10 -11.65 12.46 -2.71
C GLU A 10 -10.86 11.22 -3.12
N PHE A 11 -9.58 11.41 -3.34
CA PHE A 11 -8.62 10.33 -3.51
C PHE A 11 -8.61 9.57 -2.18
N LYS A 12 -9.32 8.46 -2.12
CA LYS A 12 -9.21 7.53 -0.99
C LYS A 12 -7.82 6.90 -1.08
N GLY A 13 -6.87 7.55 -0.42
CA GLY A 13 -5.55 6.98 -0.21
C GLY A 13 -5.71 5.62 0.46
N VAL A 14 -4.78 4.73 0.18
CA VAL A 14 -4.66 3.46 0.91
C VAL A 14 -4.74 3.78 2.39
N LYS A 15 -5.84 3.41 3.05
CA LYS A 15 -5.99 3.60 4.48
C LYS A 15 -4.82 2.91 5.14
N ASN A 16 -4.12 3.65 5.98
CA ASN A 16 -3.01 3.24 6.81
C ASN A 16 -2.84 1.73 6.89
N VAL A 17 -1.88 1.20 6.15
CA VAL A 17 -1.46 -0.18 6.27
C VAL A 17 -0.77 -0.31 7.62
N ILE A 18 -1.57 -0.49 8.68
CA ILE A 18 -1.05 -0.75 10.02
C ILE A 18 -0.63 -2.22 10.02
N PRO A 19 0.64 -2.55 10.26
CA PRO A 19 1.02 -3.91 10.59
C PRO A 19 0.10 -4.43 11.71
N MET A 20 -0.34 -5.67 11.66
CA MET A 20 -1.34 -6.25 12.59
C MET A 20 -1.03 -6.04 14.08
N ASP A 21 0.21 -5.70 14.42
CA ASP A 21 0.72 -5.49 15.78
C ASP A 21 0.11 -4.26 16.50
N ASN A 22 -0.59 -3.37 15.79
CA ASN A 22 -1.19 -2.16 16.36
C ASN A 22 -2.72 -2.08 16.24
N ARG A 23 -3.40 -3.18 15.88
CA ARG A 23 -4.86 -3.21 15.89
C ARG A 23 -5.35 -3.30 17.33
N THR A 24 -6.23 -2.38 17.74
CA THR A 24 -6.93 -2.49 19.01
C THR A 24 -7.93 -3.66 18.96
N GLU A 25 -8.14 -4.35 20.08
CA GLU A 25 -9.04 -5.51 20.22
C GLU A 25 -10.45 -5.31 19.63
N GLN A 26 -10.90 -4.07 19.47
CA GLN A 26 -12.21 -3.72 18.88
C GLN A 26 -12.29 -3.85 17.35
N GLN A 27 -11.17 -4.00 16.63
CA GLN A 27 -11.15 -4.18 15.16
C GLN A 27 -11.07 -5.66 14.75
N ILE A 28 -10.89 -6.56 15.71
CA ILE A 28 -10.72 -8.01 15.50
C ILE A 28 -12.08 -8.75 15.45
N GLU A 29 -13.17 -8.13 15.92
CA GLU A 29 -14.47 -8.83 16.11
C GLU A 29 -15.30 -9.06 14.84
N GLN A 30 -14.89 -8.68 13.63
CA GLN A 30 -15.78 -8.75 12.46
C GLN A 30 -15.49 -9.84 11.44
N HIS A 31 -14.39 -10.58 11.49
CA HIS A 31 -14.20 -11.75 10.64
C HIS A 31 -13.49 -12.87 11.36
N ASP A 32 -14.25 -13.91 11.75
CA ASP A 32 -13.72 -15.22 12.11
C ASP A 32 -13.03 -15.84 10.88
N VAL A 33 -11.74 -15.55 10.69
CA VAL A 33 -10.90 -16.31 9.77
C VAL A 33 -10.84 -17.74 10.36
N LYS A 34 -11.57 -18.67 9.75
CA LYS A 34 -11.50 -20.09 10.13
C LYS A 34 -10.09 -20.59 9.83
N VAL A 35 -9.21 -20.49 10.82
CA VAL A 35 -7.92 -21.19 10.77
C VAL A 35 -8.23 -22.69 10.82
N GLU A 36 -7.84 -23.42 9.79
CA GLU A 36 -7.95 -24.87 9.79
C GLU A 36 -7.12 -25.46 10.95
N LYS A 37 -7.36 -26.72 11.32
CA LYS A 37 -6.63 -27.42 12.42
C LYS A 37 -5.10 -27.42 12.26
N SER A 38 -4.58 -27.11 11.09
CA SER A 38 -3.15 -26.97 10.77
C SER A 38 -2.55 -25.61 11.10
N GLY A 39 -3.36 -24.60 11.43
CA GLY A 39 -2.91 -23.21 11.53
C GLY A 39 -2.65 -22.53 10.18
N ILE A 40 -2.87 -23.24 9.07
CA ILE A 40 -2.70 -22.73 7.71
C ILE A 40 -4.04 -22.12 7.27
N ILE A 41 -4.01 -20.90 6.77
CA ILE A 41 -5.17 -20.24 6.14
C ILE A 41 -5.33 -20.74 4.70
N SER A 42 -6.54 -20.67 4.15
CA SER A 42 -6.76 -20.98 2.74
C SER A 42 -6.32 -19.81 1.84
N LYS A 43 -6.16 -20.12 0.56
CA LYS A 43 -5.88 -19.12 -0.48
C LYS A 43 -6.96 -18.03 -0.49
N GLU A 44 -8.23 -18.41 -0.42
CA GLU A 44 -9.38 -17.50 -0.42
C GLU A 44 -9.38 -16.60 0.82
N GLN A 45 -8.97 -17.14 1.97
CA GLN A 45 -8.80 -16.33 3.18
C GLN A 45 -7.67 -15.31 3.04
N ALA A 46 -6.54 -15.69 2.44
CA ALA A 46 -5.44 -14.77 2.17
C ALA A 46 -5.87 -13.64 1.18
N GLU A 47 -6.62 -13.99 0.15
CA GLU A 47 -7.18 -13.01 -0.81
C GLU A 47 -8.14 -12.03 -0.13
N ILE A 48 -8.99 -12.48 0.78
CA ILE A 48 -9.86 -11.62 1.60
C ILE A 48 -9.01 -10.67 2.45
N ILE A 49 -8.00 -11.17 3.15
CA ILE A 49 -7.10 -10.37 4.00
C ILE A 49 -6.47 -9.22 3.22
N VAL A 50 -5.97 -9.47 2.01
CA VAL A 50 -5.33 -8.41 1.22
C VAL A 50 -6.33 -7.40 0.66
N LEU A 51 -7.52 -7.83 0.25
CA LEU A 51 -8.55 -6.91 -0.22
C LEU A 51 -9.07 -6.01 0.89
N GLU A 52 -9.26 -6.54 2.09
CA GLU A 52 -9.61 -5.75 3.28
C GLU A 52 -8.50 -4.75 3.63
N ASN A 53 -7.23 -5.18 3.55
CA ASN A 53 -6.09 -4.30 3.80
C ASN A 53 -6.02 -3.17 2.76
N ALA A 54 -6.30 -3.46 1.50
CA ALA A 54 -6.33 -2.48 0.42
C ALA A 54 -7.59 -1.58 0.41
N ASP A 55 -8.59 -1.83 1.28
CA ASP A 55 -9.91 -1.18 1.29
C ASP A 55 -10.64 -1.34 -0.06
N MET A 56 -10.60 -2.56 -0.65
CA MET A 56 -11.15 -2.88 -1.97
C MET A 56 -12.12 -4.07 -1.90
N GLU A 57 -13.05 -4.09 -2.83
CA GLU A 57 -13.91 -5.25 -3.07
C GLU A 57 -13.44 -6.04 -4.30
N ALA A 58 -13.75 -7.34 -4.36
CA ALA A 58 -13.39 -8.19 -5.48
C ALA A 58 -13.87 -7.68 -6.85
N LYS A 59 -14.96 -6.90 -6.89
CA LYS A 59 -15.48 -6.28 -8.12
C LYS A 59 -14.61 -5.12 -8.64
N ASP A 60 -13.79 -4.51 -7.79
CA ASP A 60 -12.98 -3.33 -8.09
C ASP A 60 -11.59 -3.70 -8.61
N ILE A 61 -11.25 -4.98 -8.54
CA ILE A 61 -9.94 -5.50 -8.95
C ILE A 61 -10.00 -6.32 -10.23
N SER A 62 -8.87 -6.52 -10.84
CA SER A 62 -8.68 -7.41 -11.99
C SER A 62 -7.38 -8.18 -11.89
N ARG A 63 -7.28 -9.28 -12.66
CA ARG A 63 -6.08 -10.12 -12.79
C ARG A 63 -5.57 -10.67 -11.45
N LEU A 64 -6.49 -10.98 -10.51
CA LEU A 64 -6.12 -11.59 -9.25
C LEU A 64 -5.38 -12.91 -9.50
N LYS A 65 -4.18 -13.03 -8.93
CA LYS A 65 -3.32 -14.19 -9.06
C LYS A 65 -2.66 -14.46 -7.72
N THR A 66 -2.76 -15.69 -7.28
CA THR A 66 -2.19 -16.14 -6.02
C THR A 66 -1.31 -17.37 -6.26
N LYS A 67 -0.09 -17.31 -5.76
CA LYS A 67 0.88 -18.40 -5.80
C LYS A 67 1.34 -18.71 -4.38
N ILE A 68 1.85 -19.92 -4.19
CA ILE A 68 2.58 -20.30 -2.97
C ILE A 68 4.06 -20.12 -3.28
N GLU A 69 4.74 -19.36 -2.45
CA GLU A 69 6.17 -19.09 -2.57
C GLU A 69 6.86 -19.19 -1.20
N ASN A 70 8.19 -19.08 -1.17
CA ASN A 70 8.96 -18.99 0.07
C ASN A 70 9.60 -17.61 0.19
N TYR A 71 9.27 -16.92 1.26
CA TYR A 71 9.78 -15.59 1.56
C TYR A 71 10.60 -15.62 2.85
N TYR A 72 11.93 -15.54 2.73
CA TYR A 72 12.86 -15.62 3.86
C TYR A 72 12.62 -16.83 4.80
N GLY A 73 12.34 -18.00 4.22
CA GLY A 73 12.13 -19.25 4.97
C GLY A 73 10.71 -19.47 5.48
N LYS A 74 9.78 -18.57 5.21
CA LYS A 74 8.35 -18.72 5.48
C LYS A 74 7.59 -19.08 4.21
N ASP A 75 6.68 -20.04 4.27
CA ASP A 75 5.75 -20.30 3.18
C ASP A 75 4.67 -19.23 3.19
N ILE A 76 4.48 -18.59 2.04
CA ILE A 76 3.58 -17.45 1.87
C ILE A 76 2.62 -17.68 0.71
N TYR A 77 1.52 -16.95 0.74
CA TYR A 77 0.77 -16.59 -0.46
C TYR A 77 1.33 -15.29 -1.03
N ASP A 78 1.87 -15.37 -2.25
CA ASP A 78 2.22 -14.21 -3.09
C ASP A 78 1.00 -13.86 -3.92
N ILE A 79 0.41 -12.67 -3.69
CA ILE A 79 -0.88 -12.26 -4.23
C ILE A 79 -0.70 -10.98 -5.03
N GLU A 80 -0.99 -11.07 -6.33
CA GLU A 80 -0.91 -9.99 -7.32
C GLU A 80 -2.31 -9.64 -7.82
N PHE A 81 -2.64 -8.36 -7.91
CA PHE A 81 -3.87 -7.87 -8.57
C PHE A 81 -3.72 -6.44 -9.07
N TYR A 82 -4.67 -6.00 -9.91
CA TYR A 82 -4.69 -4.66 -10.50
C TYR A 82 -5.96 -3.92 -10.10
N ALA A 83 -5.82 -2.67 -9.67
CA ALA A 83 -6.92 -1.75 -9.42
C ALA A 83 -6.47 -0.30 -9.65
N ASP A 84 -7.32 0.56 -10.20
CA ASP A 84 -7.07 2.00 -10.37
C ASP A 84 -5.73 2.35 -11.04
N ASN A 85 -5.35 1.60 -12.08
CA ASN A 85 -4.06 1.71 -12.80
C ASN A 85 -2.82 1.37 -11.96
N LYS A 86 -2.99 0.73 -10.82
CA LYS A 86 -1.94 0.23 -9.95
C LYS A 86 -1.86 -1.29 -10.03
N GLU A 87 -0.66 -1.79 -10.00
CA GLU A 87 -0.35 -3.19 -9.72
C GLU A 87 -0.04 -3.31 -8.22
N TYR A 88 -0.71 -4.24 -7.55
CA TYR A 88 -0.53 -4.52 -6.13
C TYR A 88 0.09 -5.89 -5.94
N ASN A 89 1.07 -5.99 -5.05
CA ASN A 89 1.69 -7.24 -4.64
C ASN A 89 1.68 -7.36 -3.13
N TYR A 90 1.29 -8.53 -2.63
CA TYR A 90 1.22 -8.83 -1.20
C TYR A 90 1.88 -10.16 -0.88
N ASN A 91 2.65 -10.20 0.19
CA ASN A 91 3.17 -11.43 0.78
C ASN A 91 2.44 -11.71 2.08
N VAL A 92 1.66 -12.79 2.11
CA VAL A 92 0.84 -13.18 3.28
C VAL A 92 1.37 -14.49 3.85
N ASP A 93 1.73 -14.49 5.13
CA ASP A 93 2.15 -15.71 5.83
C ASP A 93 1.03 -16.75 5.80
N MET A 94 1.32 -17.97 5.35
CA MET A 94 0.34 -19.04 5.32
C MET A 94 -0.10 -19.47 6.73
N TYR A 95 0.73 -19.23 7.74
CA TYR A 95 0.43 -19.55 9.14
C TYR A 95 -0.08 -18.30 9.86
N GLY A 96 -1.41 -18.13 9.87
CA GLY A 96 -2.08 -17.06 10.60
C GLY A 96 -2.44 -15.81 9.77
N GLY A 97 -1.99 -15.69 8.52
CA GLY A 97 -2.43 -14.64 7.61
C GLY A 97 -1.81 -13.26 7.86
N GLU A 98 -0.66 -13.19 8.54
CA GLU A 98 0.08 -11.92 8.67
C GLU A 98 0.55 -11.42 7.31
N ILE A 99 0.29 -10.15 6.99
CA ILE A 99 0.89 -9.52 5.81
C ILE A 99 2.33 -9.17 6.15
N LEU A 100 3.29 -9.77 5.45
CA LEU A 100 4.72 -9.59 5.69
C LEU A 100 5.31 -8.43 4.89
N ALA A 101 4.78 -8.20 3.69
CA ALA A 101 5.18 -7.13 2.80
C ALA A 101 4.03 -6.77 1.87
N MET A 102 4.05 -5.54 1.39
CA MET A 102 3.14 -5.06 0.36
C MET A 102 3.85 -4.01 -0.48
N ASP A 103 3.58 -4.02 -1.77
CA ASP A 103 3.90 -2.91 -2.64
C ASP A 103 2.78 -2.65 -3.66
N TYR A 104 2.76 -1.42 -4.17
CA TYR A 104 2.06 -1.10 -5.39
C TYR A 104 2.89 -0.15 -6.26
N GLU A 105 2.66 -0.22 -7.57
CA GLU A 105 3.20 0.74 -8.53
C GLU A 105 2.14 1.17 -9.56
N ILE A 106 2.30 2.38 -10.08
CA ILE A 106 1.55 2.90 -11.23
C ILE A 106 2.43 2.75 -12.47
N ASP A 107 1.97 2.04 -13.49
CA ASP A 107 2.70 1.93 -14.75
C ASP A 107 2.91 3.33 -15.38
N LYS A 108 4.15 3.65 -15.80
CA LYS A 108 4.54 4.94 -16.39
C LYS A 108 3.62 5.43 -17.52
N LYS A 109 2.99 4.53 -18.28
CA LYS A 109 1.99 4.89 -19.31
C LYS A 109 0.78 5.66 -18.78
N TYR A 110 0.54 5.60 -17.47
CA TYR A 110 -0.55 6.33 -16.82
C TYR A 110 -0.12 7.66 -16.18
N TYR A 111 1.19 7.95 -16.11
CA TYR A 111 1.70 9.17 -15.45
C TYR A 111 1.13 10.45 -16.05
N ALA A 112 0.96 10.52 -17.37
CA ALA A 112 0.33 11.66 -18.05
C ALA A 112 -1.14 11.91 -17.66
N LYS A 113 -1.77 10.95 -16.96
CA LYS A 113 -3.16 11.06 -16.48
C LYS A 113 -3.24 11.34 -14.97
N LEU A 114 -2.10 11.41 -14.29
CA LEU A 114 -2.06 11.75 -12.88
C LEU A 114 -2.59 13.18 -12.70
N SER A 115 -3.32 13.38 -11.63
CA SER A 115 -3.90 14.67 -11.26
C SER A 115 -3.54 15.00 -9.82
N GLY A 116 -3.38 16.27 -9.53
CA GLY A 116 -3.05 16.74 -8.19
C GLY A 116 -2.39 18.12 -8.24
N LYS A 117 -1.57 18.42 -7.25
CA LYS A 117 -0.86 19.70 -7.16
C LYS A 117 0.64 19.43 -7.01
N PRO A 118 1.48 20.28 -7.63
CA PRO A 118 2.91 20.22 -7.42
C PRO A 118 3.27 20.30 -5.93
N VAL A 119 4.25 19.53 -5.54
CA VAL A 119 4.79 19.52 -4.16
C VAL A 119 6.28 19.85 -4.17
N ASP A 120 6.72 20.53 -3.14
CA ASP A 120 8.12 20.67 -2.80
C ASP A 120 8.55 19.55 -1.81
N GLU A 121 9.81 19.57 -1.41
CA GLU A 121 10.34 18.57 -0.47
C GLU A 121 9.57 18.53 0.85
N ALA A 122 9.22 19.70 1.39
CA ALA A 122 8.46 19.79 2.63
C ALA A 122 7.04 19.20 2.47
N GLY A 123 6.38 19.50 1.36
CA GLY A 123 5.09 18.92 1.00
C GLY A 123 5.15 17.41 0.82
N ALA A 124 6.20 16.89 0.18
CA ALA A 124 6.42 15.46 0.05
C ALA A 124 6.60 14.76 1.41
N ILE A 125 7.36 15.38 2.33
CA ILE A 125 7.51 14.88 3.71
C ILE A 125 6.15 14.82 4.43
N GLU A 126 5.32 15.86 4.31
CA GLU A 126 3.99 15.86 4.93
C GLU A 126 3.07 14.79 4.35
N LEU A 127 3.14 14.52 3.04
CA LEU A 127 2.41 13.41 2.42
C LEU A 127 2.83 12.06 3.02
N VAL A 128 4.14 11.82 3.18
CA VAL A 128 4.65 10.57 3.78
C VAL A 128 4.20 10.42 5.22
N LYS A 129 4.29 11.49 6.03
CA LYS A 129 3.82 11.51 7.43
C LYS A 129 2.33 11.20 7.55
N ALA A 130 1.53 11.65 6.59
CA ALA A 130 0.10 11.36 6.57
C ALA A 130 -0.21 9.88 6.29
N GLN A 131 0.70 9.16 5.59
CA GLN A 131 0.55 7.74 5.26
C GLN A 131 1.06 6.80 6.36
N ILE A 132 2.08 7.21 7.12
CA ILE A 132 2.75 6.35 8.09
C ILE A 132 2.43 6.80 9.52
N PRO A 133 1.70 6.00 10.31
CA PRO A 133 1.39 6.32 11.70
C PRO A 133 2.66 6.57 12.54
N ASN A 134 2.64 7.63 13.35
CA ASN A 134 3.74 8.05 14.21
C ASN A 134 5.04 8.41 13.49
N CYS A 135 5.02 8.58 12.16
CA CYS A 135 6.19 9.01 11.39
C CYS A 135 6.51 10.49 11.66
N THR A 136 7.76 10.78 11.84
CA THR A 136 8.28 12.15 11.95
C THR A 136 9.17 12.48 10.75
N ALA A 137 9.43 13.77 10.51
CA ALA A 137 10.35 14.17 9.44
C ALA A 137 11.76 13.58 9.61
N GLY A 138 12.19 13.31 10.86
CA GLY A 138 13.49 12.70 11.15
C GLY A 138 13.60 11.23 10.72
N ASP A 139 12.49 10.54 10.55
CA ASP A 139 12.45 9.14 10.12
C ASP A 139 12.55 9.00 8.60
N ILE A 140 12.37 10.12 7.85
CA ILE A 140 12.27 10.14 6.40
C ILE A 140 13.61 10.56 5.78
N LYS A 141 14.05 9.81 4.79
CA LYS A 141 15.14 10.18 3.88
C LYS A 141 14.56 10.32 2.48
N LEU A 142 14.74 11.50 1.88
CA LEU A 142 14.15 11.88 0.61
C LEU A 142 15.21 12.47 -0.30
N LYS A 143 15.12 12.23 -1.59
CA LYS A 143 15.94 12.85 -2.63
C LYS A 143 15.07 13.18 -3.84
N LEU A 144 15.40 14.29 -4.54
CA LEU A 144 14.80 14.60 -5.82
C LEU A 144 15.57 13.85 -6.91
N GLU A 145 14.85 13.07 -7.70
CA GLU A 145 15.39 12.32 -8.83
C GLU A 145 14.71 12.74 -10.13
N HIS A 146 15.42 12.55 -11.23
CA HIS A 146 14.93 12.76 -12.57
C HIS A 146 14.90 11.40 -13.27
N ASP A 147 13.70 10.91 -13.54
CA ASP A 147 13.47 9.63 -14.20
C ASP A 147 12.75 9.85 -15.53
N ASP A 148 13.50 9.72 -16.64
CA ASP A 148 13.07 10.11 -17.99
C ASP A 148 12.58 11.57 -18.03
N ASP A 149 11.30 11.80 -18.33
CA ASP A 149 10.64 13.11 -18.38
C ASP A 149 9.97 13.51 -17.05
N TYR A 150 10.13 12.71 -15.98
CA TYR A 150 9.45 12.90 -14.71
C TYR A 150 10.41 13.33 -13.60
N LEU A 151 9.99 14.36 -12.85
CA LEU A 151 10.64 14.73 -11.60
C LEU A 151 9.93 14.05 -10.44
N GLN A 152 10.68 13.32 -9.64
CA GLN A 152 10.13 12.49 -8.57
C GLN A 152 10.93 12.66 -7.27
N TYR A 153 10.23 12.56 -6.15
CA TYR A 153 10.87 12.37 -4.86
C TYR A 153 10.91 10.89 -4.55
N GLU A 154 12.11 10.30 -4.55
CA GLU A 154 12.33 8.96 -4.04
C GLU A 154 12.73 9.00 -2.57
N GLY A 155 12.19 8.12 -1.78
CA GLY A 155 12.48 8.13 -0.36
C GLY A 155 12.23 6.83 0.36
N ARG A 156 12.66 6.84 1.62
CA ARG A 156 12.41 5.76 2.57
C ARG A 156 12.17 6.32 3.96
N ALA A 157 11.38 5.60 4.74
CA ALA A 157 11.18 5.85 6.16
C ALA A 157 11.29 4.54 6.94
N GLN A 158 11.77 4.61 8.18
CA GLN A 158 11.82 3.46 9.07
C GLN A 158 11.11 3.81 10.37
N VAL A 159 9.96 3.17 10.61
CA VAL A 159 9.11 3.45 11.77
C VAL A 159 8.70 2.12 12.41
N ASN A 160 8.92 1.97 13.72
CA ASN A 160 8.51 0.79 14.49
C ASN A 160 8.98 -0.56 13.92
N GLY A 161 10.17 -0.62 13.31
CA GLY A 161 10.73 -1.83 12.70
C GLY A 161 10.20 -2.14 11.30
N VAL A 162 9.33 -1.31 10.74
CA VAL A 162 8.85 -1.40 9.36
C VAL A 162 9.66 -0.46 8.48
N LEU A 163 10.16 -0.96 7.36
CA LEU A 163 10.78 -0.15 6.31
C LEU A 163 9.73 0.19 5.26
N TYR A 164 9.59 1.47 4.98
CA TYR A 164 8.79 2.03 3.90
C TYR A 164 9.72 2.59 2.82
N GLU A 165 9.40 2.31 1.56
CA GLU A 165 10.06 2.87 0.38
C GLU A 165 8.97 3.46 -0.51
N PHE A 166 9.22 4.61 -1.13
CA PHE A 166 8.19 5.30 -1.91
C PHE A 166 8.78 6.21 -2.97
N THR A 167 7.99 6.44 -4.00
CA THR A 167 8.25 7.41 -5.07
C THR A 167 7.01 8.31 -5.23
N ILE A 168 7.22 9.63 -5.22
CA ILE A 168 6.17 10.63 -5.34
C ILE A 168 6.42 11.46 -6.61
N ASP A 169 5.46 11.51 -7.52
CA ASP A 169 5.50 12.45 -8.65
C ASP A 169 5.44 13.89 -8.13
N LYS A 170 6.48 14.68 -8.47
CA LYS A 170 6.62 16.05 -7.97
C LYS A 170 5.52 16.99 -8.48
N ASN A 171 5.01 16.74 -9.68
CA ASN A 171 4.06 17.65 -10.34
C ASN A 171 2.63 17.45 -9.82
N THR A 172 2.33 16.30 -9.25
CA THR A 172 0.97 15.98 -8.80
C THR A 172 0.89 15.63 -7.32
N GLY A 173 2.01 15.35 -6.64
CA GLY A 173 2.02 14.85 -5.26
C GLY A 173 1.48 13.42 -5.13
N THR A 174 1.38 12.68 -6.23
CA THR A 174 0.85 11.32 -6.23
C THR A 174 1.97 10.33 -5.90
N PHE A 175 1.70 9.39 -4.98
CA PHE A 175 2.57 8.24 -4.80
C PHE A 175 2.43 7.33 -6.02
N VAL A 176 3.49 7.23 -6.81
CA VAL A 176 3.56 6.35 -7.99
C VAL A 176 4.10 4.97 -7.64
N GLU A 177 4.85 4.88 -6.58
CA GLU A 177 5.29 3.64 -5.95
C GLU A 177 5.15 3.75 -4.44
N TRP A 178 4.77 2.65 -3.82
CA TRP A 178 4.71 2.52 -2.37
C TRP A 178 5.00 1.09 -1.98
N LYS A 179 5.90 0.90 -1.02
CA LYS A 179 6.28 -0.41 -0.53
C LYS A 179 6.54 -0.37 0.96
N TRP A 180 6.16 -1.42 1.63
CA TRP A 180 6.61 -1.65 3.00
C TRP A 180 6.87 -3.14 3.27
N LYS A 181 7.76 -3.41 4.21
CA LYS A 181 8.09 -4.75 4.68
C LYS A 181 8.41 -4.75 6.17
N ASN A 182 7.96 -5.79 6.85
CA ASN A 182 8.36 -6.05 8.23
C ASN A 182 9.77 -6.62 8.27
N HIS A 183 10.62 -6.07 9.14
CA HIS A 183 11.95 -6.56 9.46
C HIS A 183 11.95 -7.30 10.80
N LYS A 184 11.00 -8.25 10.99
CA LYS A 184 11.02 -9.11 12.18
C LYS A 184 11.78 -10.39 11.90
#